data_1bed8471dce80062bbb80d36bd9e8860
#
_entry.id   1bed8471dce80062bbb80d36bd9e8860
#
_cell.length_a   1.000
_cell.length_b   1.000
_cell.length_c   1.000
_cell.angle_alpha   90.00
_cell.angle_beta   90.00
_cell.angle_gamma   90.00
#
_symmetry.space_group_name_H-M   'P 1'
#
loop_
_entity.id
_entity.type
_entity.pdbx_description
1 polymer ?
#
loop_
_entity_poly.entity_id
_entity_poly.type
_entity_poly.pdbx_seq_one_letter_code
_entity_poly.pdbx_strand_id
1 'polypeptide(L)'
;MSNIRAIRGMNDILPGETPCWQYLEQTVASLLVSYGYGEIRLPVVEQTELFKRSIGEVTDIVEKEMYTFDDRNGESLTLRPEGTAGCVRAAIQQGMLGISQRLWYSGPMFRYERPQKGRQRQFHQIGVEAFGIATPDMDDELILLTARLWQQLGIAGSVQLQLNSIGEVGARQAYRKALVEYLEQHREALDADSQRRLDSNPLRILDSKNPDTQALLDGAPALVDYLDDESRQDFDQLCALLSAAGVTFVINPRLVRGLDYYNKTVFEWVTDRLGAQGTVCAGGRYDGLVEQLGGRATPAVGFAMGMERLVLLLEAAGEYASPAAAADVYVISAGEGALQASLAAVEALRGDMPAARIVQHMGGGSFKSQLKKADKSGADLALIWGEDEVASGSVTLKPLRDADGVRREQRTVPVEQLQVSLEAALAGDSHQEE
;
A
#
# COMPACT_ATOMS: atom_id res chain seq x y z
N MET A 1 14.18 32.60 -14.52
CA MET A 1 12.97 31.75 -14.52
C MET A 1 12.98 30.94 -13.23
N SER A 2 11.92 30.95 -12.44
CA SER A 2 11.80 30.10 -11.25
C SER A 2 11.70 28.62 -11.68
N ASN A 3 12.42 27.73 -11.02
CA ASN A 3 12.29 26.30 -11.29
C ASN A 3 10.85 25.84 -10.95
N ILE A 4 10.23 25.12 -11.88
CA ILE A 4 8.94 24.45 -11.64
C ILE A 4 9.21 23.28 -10.67
N ARG A 5 8.42 23.19 -9.62
CA ARG A 5 8.53 22.14 -8.60
C ARG A 5 7.20 21.38 -8.51
N ALA A 6 7.26 20.16 -7.99
CA ALA A 6 6.07 19.39 -7.65
C ALA A 6 5.18 20.13 -6.65
N ILE A 7 3.89 19.85 -6.66
CA ILE A 7 2.92 20.40 -5.72
C ILE A 7 3.25 19.87 -4.31
N ARG A 8 3.21 20.73 -3.32
CA ARG A 8 3.49 20.34 -1.93
C ARG A 8 2.57 19.20 -1.48
N GLY A 9 3.17 18.08 -1.08
CA GLY A 9 2.44 16.88 -0.67
C GLY A 9 2.02 15.95 -1.82
N MET A 10 2.54 16.22 -3.02
CA MET A 10 2.48 15.30 -4.17
C MET A 10 3.92 15.03 -4.59
N ASN A 11 4.45 13.89 -4.19
CA ASN A 11 5.87 13.58 -4.31
C ASN A 11 6.10 12.59 -5.45
N ASP A 12 7.25 12.73 -6.13
CA ASP A 12 7.74 11.71 -7.05
C ASP A 12 8.33 10.54 -6.23
N ILE A 13 8.11 9.32 -6.69
CA ILE A 13 8.75 8.11 -6.17
C ILE A 13 9.95 7.82 -7.09
N LEU A 14 11.14 7.96 -6.54
CA LEU A 14 12.37 7.90 -7.34
C LEU A 14 12.85 6.45 -7.56
N PRO A 15 13.71 6.20 -8.59
CA PRO A 15 14.22 4.86 -8.88
C PRO A 15 14.92 4.16 -7.72
N GLY A 16 15.45 4.89 -6.73
CA GLY A 16 16.02 4.32 -5.51
C GLY A 16 14.98 3.82 -4.50
N GLU A 17 13.75 4.32 -4.60
CA GLU A 17 12.63 3.99 -3.69
C GLU A 17 11.69 2.95 -4.31
N THR A 18 11.51 2.98 -5.65
CA THR A 18 10.57 2.11 -6.39
C THR A 18 10.76 0.61 -6.13
N PRO A 19 11.94 0.04 -5.89
CA PRO A 19 12.06 -1.39 -5.61
C PRO A 19 11.29 -1.84 -4.36
N CYS A 20 11.25 -1.02 -3.29
CA CYS A 20 10.45 -1.33 -2.10
C CYS A 20 8.95 -1.30 -2.40
N TRP A 21 8.51 -0.35 -3.22
CA TRP A 21 7.13 -0.25 -3.68
C TRP A 21 6.72 -1.47 -4.51
N GLN A 22 7.54 -1.86 -5.47
CA GLN A 22 7.30 -3.04 -6.31
C GLN A 22 7.26 -4.34 -5.50
N TYR A 23 8.16 -4.49 -4.52
CA TYR A 23 8.13 -5.62 -3.60
C TYR A 23 6.81 -5.68 -2.82
N LEU A 24 6.37 -4.56 -2.26
CA LEU A 24 5.10 -4.46 -1.55
C LEU A 24 3.91 -4.79 -2.46
N GLU A 25 3.84 -4.18 -3.64
CA GLU A 25 2.78 -4.39 -4.63
C GLU A 25 2.71 -5.86 -5.06
N GLN A 26 3.84 -6.48 -5.38
CA GLN A 26 3.90 -7.87 -5.81
C GLN A 26 3.50 -8.84 -4.69
N THR A 27 3.96 -8.59 -3.47
CA THR A 27 3.61 -9.41 -2.30
C THR A 27 2.11 -9.37 -2.04
N VAL A 28 1.52 -8.17 -2.02
CA VAL A 28 0.08 -8.00 -1.81
C VAL A 28 -0.73 -8.63 -2.95
N ALA A 29 -0.38 -8.36 -4.20
CA ALA A 29 -1.10 -8.91 -5.36
C ALA A 29 -1.09 -10.45 -5.36
N SER A 30 0.08 -11.06 -5.10
CA SER A 30 0.22 -12.52 -5.01
C SER A 30 -0.63 -13.11 -3.90
N LEU A 31 -0.65 -12.48 -2.73
CA LEU A 31 -1.46 -12.91 -1.60
C LEU A 31 -2.95 -12.82 -1.93
N LEU A 32 -3.42 -11.68 -2.48
CA LEU A 32 -4.83 -11.48 -2.82
C LEU A 32 -5.32 -12.48 -3.87
N VAL A 33 -4.51 -12.78 -4.89
CA VAL A 33 -4.80 -13.82 -5.87
C VAL A 33 -4.95 -15.19 -5.19
N SER A 34 -4.11 -15.51 -4.20
CA SER A 34 -4.18 -16.79 -3.48
C SER A 34 -5.46 -16.93 -2.63
N TYR A 35 -6.09 -15.83 -2.24
CA TYR A 35 -7.39 -15.78 -1.55
C TYR A 35 -8.59 -15.65 -2.51
N GLY A 36 -8.34 -15.64 -3.83
CA GLY A 36 -9.38 -15.57 -4.86
C GLY A 36 -9.94 -14.16 -5.11
N TYR A 37 -9.21 -13.11 -4.73
CA TYR A 37 -9.60 -11.73 -5.04
C TYR A 37 -9.19 -11.34 -6.46
N GLY A 38 -10.14 -10.77 -7.21
CA GLY A 38 -9.91 -10.21 -8.54
C GLY A 38 -9.51 -8.73 -8.50
N GLU A 39 -8.53 -8.34 -9.32
CA GLU A 39 -8.17 -6.93 -9.46
C GLU A 39 -9.26 -6.17 -10.23
N ILE A 40 -9.66 -5.00 -9.72
CA ILE A 40 -10.47 -4.02 -10.42
C ILE A 40 -9.71 -2.69 -10.52
N ARG A 41 -9.70 -2.07 -11.68
CA ARG A 41 -9.07 -0.75 -11.89
C ARG A 41 -10.11 0.33 -12.04
N LEU A 42 -10.08 1.27 -11.13
CA LEU A 42 -11.10 2.32 -10.98
C LEU A 42 -10.60 3.66 -11.56
N PRO A 43 -11.47 4.49 -12.14
CA PRO A 43 -11.13 5.86 -12.51
C PRO A 43 -10.55 6.66 -11.34
N VAL A 44 -9.63 7.56 -11.64
CA VAL A 44 -9.07 8.51 -10.66
C VAL A 44 -10.01 9.69 -10.41
N VAL A 45 -10.80 10.04 -11.42
CA VAL A 45 -11.79 11.12 -11.36
C VAL A 45 -13.18 10.52 -11.40
N GLU A 46 -14.01 10.98 -10.48
CA GLU A 46 -15.42 10.57 -10.34
C GLU A 46 -16.31 11.80 -10.19
N GLN A 47 -17.62 11.64 -10.33
CA GLN A 47 -18.58 12.67 -9.99
C GLN A 47 -18.50 13.00 -8.48
N THR A 48 -18.50 14.28 -8.13
CA THR A 48 -18.43 14.73 -6.73
C THR A 48 -19.54 14.16 -5.87
N GLU A 49 -20.71 13.97 -6.46
CA GLU A 49 -21.90 13.41 -5.80
C GLU A 49 -21.67 11.99 -5.26
N LEU A 50 -20.83 11.20 -5.92
CA LEU A 50 -20.46 9.86 -5.45
C LEU A 50 -19.90 9.90 -4.02
N PHE A 51 -18.97 10.82 -3.77
CA PHE A 51 -18.31 10.91 -2.47
C PHE A 51 -19.18 11.61 -1.43
N LYS A 52 -19.98 12.61 -1.82
CA LYS A 52 -20.95 13.24 -0.91
C LYS A 52 -21.95 12.23 -0.37
N ARG A 53 -22.49 11.38 -1.24
CA ARG A 53 -23.44 10.34 -0.82
C ARG A 53 -22.80 9.25 0.02
N SER A 54 -21.61 8.78 -0.36
CA SER A 54 -20.97 7.65 0.32
C SER A 54 -20.34 8.02 1.64
N ILE A 55 -19.50 9.07 1.66
CA ILE A 55 -18.65 9.42 2.80
C ILE A 55 -19.43 10.13 3.90
N GLY A 56 -20.48 10.87 3.54
CA GLY A 56 -21.25 11.75 4.42
C GLY A 56 -20.83 13.21 4.27
N GLU A 57 -21.83 14.09 4.14
CA GLU A 57 -21.64 15.52 3.86
C GLU A 57 -20.87 16.25 4.98
N VAL A 58 -20.98 15.77 6.23
CA VAL A 58 -20.41 16.41 7.44
C VAL A 58 -19.08 15.76 7.85
N THR A 59 -18.33 15.24 6.91
CA THR A 59 -17.00 14.67 7.17
C THR A 59 -15.90 15.64 6.73
N ASP A 60 -14.75 15.63 7.44
CA ASP A 60 -13.60 16.47 7.07
C ASP A 60 -13.18 16.25 5.60
N ILE A 61 -13.31 15.02 5.09
CA ILE A 61 -12.98 14.69 3.70
C ILE A 61 -13.84 15.48 2.74
N VAL A 62 -15.18 15.44 2.90
CA VAL A 62 -16.12 16.09 1.99
C VAL A 62 -16.09 17.60 2.16
N GLU A 63 -15.99 18.10 3.40
CA GLU A 63 -16.02 19.55 3.67
C GLU A 63 -14.74 20.27 3.25
N LYS A 64 -13.55 19.63 3.38
CA LYS A 64 -12.26 20.36 3.35
C LYS A 64 -11.16 19.69 2.54
N GLU A 65 -11.23 18.38 2.29
CA GLU A 65 -10.09 17.64 1.79
C GLU A 65 -10.22 17.20 0.33
N MET A 66 -11.41 17.22 -0.27
CA MET A 66 -11.60 16.85 -1.67
C MET A 66 -10.99 17.86 -2.65
N TYR A 67 -10.31 17.36 -3.69
CA TYR A 67 -9.94 18.13 -4.86
C TYR A 67 -11.07 18.11 -5.88
N THR A 68 -11.92 19.13 -5.84
CA THR A 68 -13.11 19.26 -6.67
C THR A 68 -12.92 20.36 -7.71
N PHE A 69 -13.39 20.12 -8.94
CA PHE A 69 -13.36 21.07 -10.05
C PHE A 69 -14.52 20.79 -11.00
N ASP A 70 -14.89 21.80 -11.77
CA ASP A 70 -15.89 21.64 -12.81
C ASP A 70 -15.24 21.21 -14.13
N ASP A 71 -15.89 20.31 -14.86
CA ASP A 71 -15.51 19.99 -16.21
C ASP A 71 -15.94 21.11 -17.20
N ARG A 72 -15.68 20.90 -18.48
CA ARG A 72 -16.03 21.88 -19.53
C ARG A 72 -17.54 22.06 -19.73
N ASN A 73 -18.35 21.13 -19.26
CA ASN A 73 -19.81 21.17 -19.35
C ASN A 73 -20.44 21.69 -18.05
N GLY A 74 -19.64 21.98 -17.01
CA GLY A 74 -20.10 22.43 -15.70
C GLY A 74 -20.50 21.31 -14.76
N GLU A 75 -20.10 20.06 -15.03
CA GLU A 75 -20.28 18.93 -14.11
C GLU A 75 -19.19 18.94 -13.03
N SER A 76 -19.61 18.80 -11.77
CA SER A 76 -18.66 18.77 -10.66
C SER A 76 -17.97 17.42 -10.53
N LEU A 77 -16.66 17.43 -10.67
CA LEU A 77 -15.79 16.27 -10.62
C LEU A 77 -14.83 16.36 -9.44
N THR A 78 -14.40 15.19 -8.95
CA THR A 78 -13.49 15.10 -7.79
C THR A 78 -12.41 14.06 -8.07
N LEU A 79 -11.15 14.39 -7.75
CA LEU A 79 -10.09 13.39 -7.61
C LEU A 79 -10.42 12.49 -6.42
N ARG A 80 -10.49 11.18 -6.62
CA ARG A 80 -10.95 10.22 -5.59
C ARG A 80 -10.18 10.36 -4.27
N PRO A 81 -10.84 10.61 -3.14
CA PRO A 81 -10.21 10.68 -1.83
C PRO A 81 -10.03 9.28 -1.18
N GLU A 82 -10.70 8.26 -1.71
CA GLU A 82 -10.68 6.86 -1.31
C GLU A 82 -11.22 5.98 -2.45
N GLY A 83 -11.13 4.66 -2.35
CA GLY A 83 -11.48 3.77 -3.46
C GLY A 83 -12.78 2.99 -3.28
N THR A 84 -13.30 2.83 -2.04
CA THR A 84 -14.47 2.00 -1.74
C THR A 84 -15.71 2.48 -2.50
N ALA A 85 -16.01 3.78 -2.48
CA ALA A 85 -17.15 4.35 -3.20
C ALA A 85 -17.07 4.08 -4.71
N GLY A 86 -15.89 4.24 -5.30
CA GLY A 86 -15.64 3.93 -6.71
C GLY A 86 -15.83 2.45 -7.02
N CYS A 87 -15.39 1.55 -6.13
CA CYS A 87 -15.56 0.11 -6.25
C CYS A 87 -17.04 -0.29 -6.20
N VAL A 88 -17.77 0.24 -5.22
CA VAL A 88 -19.24 0.01 -5.09
C VAL A 88 -19.97 0.53 -6.32
N ARG A 89 -19.69 1.76 -6.77
CA ARG A 89 -20.28 2.34 -7.98
C ARG A 89 -20.02 1.45 -9.20
N ALA A 90 -18.78 0.95 -9.37
CA ALA A 90 -18.41 0.08 -10.48
C ALA A 90 -19.17 -1.27 -10.41
N ALA A 91 -19.24 -1.88 -9.23
CA ALA A 91 -19.95 -3.15 -9.03
C ALA A 91 -21.45 -3.03 -9.32
N ILE A 92 -22.08 -1.92 -8.93
CA ILE A 92 -23.48 -1.61 -9.26
C ILE A 92 -23.63 -1.42 -10.78
N GLN A 93 -22.85 -0.54 -11.37
CA GLN A 93 -22.96 -0.15 -12.78
C GLN A 93 -22.72 -1.32 -13.73
N GLN A 94 -21.84 -2.24 -13.38
CA GLN A 94 -21.50 -3.42 -14.18
C GLN A 94 -22.36 -4.65 -13.85
N GLY A 95 -23.34 -4.53 -12.94
CA GLY A 95 -24.23 -5.62 -12.57
C GLY A 95 -23.54 -6.80 -11.87
N MET A 96 -22.42 -6.54 -11.18
CA MET A 96 -21.59 -7.60 -10.59
C MET A 96 -22.20 -8.21 -9.31
N LEU A 97 -23.13 -7.51 -8.65
CA LEU A 97 -23.65 -7.86 -7.32
C LEU A 97 -24.74 -8.93 -7.34
N GLY A 98 -24.95 -9.61 -8.46
CA GLY A 98 -25.84 -10.78 -8.55
C GLY A 98 -25.31 -12.04 -7.87
N ILE A 99 -24.00 -12.08 -7.62
CA ILE A 99 -23.28 -13.12 -6.87
C ILE A 99 -22.29 -12.45 -5.92
N SER A 100 -21.76 -13.19 -4.96
CA SER A 100 -20.70 -12.67 -4.08
C SER A 100 -19.45 -12.28 -4.88
N GLN A 101 -18.83 -11.19 -4.51
CA GLN A 101 -17.62 -10.66 -5.14
C GLN A 101 -16.49 -10.53 -4.13
N ARG A 102 -15.27 -10.78 -4.58
CA ARG A 102 -14.03 -10.49 -3.89
C ARG A 102 -13.17 -9.66 -4.82
N LEU A 103 -13.02 -8.36 -4.53
CA LEU A 103 -12.35 -7.40 -5.38
C LEU A 103 -11.22 -6.70 -4.63
N TRP A 104 -10.17 -6.32 -5.35
CA TRP A 104 -9.14 -5.44 -4.84
C TRP A 104 -8.70 -4.43 -5.90
N TYR A 105 -8.21 -3.29 -5.44
CA TYR A 105 -7.69 -2.23 -6.30
C TYR A 105 -6.45 -1.59 -5.67
N SER A 106 -5.61 -1.00 -6.51
CA SER A 106 -4.46 -0.19 -6.09
C SER A 106 -4.40 1.09 -6.89
N GLY A 107 -3.88 2.15 -6.29
CA GLY A 107 -3.60 3.38 -7.00
C GLY A 107 -3.62 4.63 -6.13
N PRO A 108 -3.42 5.82 -6.78
CA PRO A 108 -3.36 7.09 -6.10
C PRO A 108 -4.73 7.55 -5.59
N MET A 109 -4.71 8.16 -4.39
CA MET A 109 -5.83 8.88 -3.76
C MET A 109 -5.40 10.30 -3.46
N PHE A 110 -6.37 11.22 -3.29
CA PHE A 110 -6.10 12.64 -3.18
C PHE A 110 -6.89 13.27 -2.03
N ARG A 111 -6.17 13.87 -1.06
CA ARG A 111 -6.80 14.63 0.05
C ARG A 111 -6.00 15.89 0.35
N TYR A 112 -6.66 17.02 0.40
CA TYR A 112 -6.02 18.29 0.73
C TYR A 112 -5.71 18.38 2.23
N GLU A 113 -4.77 17.56 2.67
CA GLU A 113 -4.33 17.51 4.05
C GLU A 113 -3.01 18.28 4.26
N ARG A 114 -2.67 18.54 5.53
CA ARG A 114 -1.35 19.07 5.88
C ARG A 114 -0.31 17.96 5.73
N PRO A 115 0.66 18.09 4.78
CA PRO A 115 1.66 17.06 4.56
C PRO A 115 2.56 16.86 5.77
N GLN A 116 2.79 15.60 6.11
CA GLN A 116 3.74 15.14 7.13
C GLN A 116 4.22 13.72 6.79
N LYS A 117 5.15 13.17 7.57
CA LYS A 117 5.66 11.80 7.33
C LYS A 117 4.48 10.78 7.32
N GLY A 118 4.35 10.00 6.25
CA GLY A 118 3.26 9.04 6.07
C GLY A 118 1.87 9.64 5.79
N ARG A 119 1.78 10.94 5.51
CA ARG A 119 0.53 11.63 5.15
C ARG A 119 0.80 12.68 4.06
N GLN A 120 0.34 12.39 2.87
CA GLN A 120 0.55 13.20 1.68
C GLN A 120 -0.79 13.65 1.09
N ARG A 121 -0.75 14.63 0.17
CA ARG A 121 -1.94 15.10 -0.57
C ARG A 121 -2.29 14.18 -1.73
N GLN A 122 -1.29 13.60 -2.37
CA GLN A 122 -1.41 12.42 -3.21
C GLN A 122 -0.73 11.27 -2.48
N PHE A 123 -1.44 10.19 -2.25
CA PHE A 123 -0.96 8.99 -1.57
C PHE A 123 -1.54 7.75 -2.26
N HIS A 124 -0.98 6.59 -2.02
CA HIS A 124 -1.41 5.35 -2.65
C HIS A 124 -2.10 4.46 -1.63
N GLN A 125 -3.20 3.86 -2.06
CA GLN A 125 -3.89 2.85 -1.28
C GLN A 125 -4.02 1.55 -2.07
N ILE A 126 -3.97 0.44 -1.34
CA ILE A 126 -4.54 -0.84 -1.75
C ILE A 126 -5.82 -1.00 -0.95
N GLY A 127 -6.94 -1.23 -1.64
CA GLY A 127 -8.23 -1.52 -1.03
C GLY A 127 -8.71 -2.91 -1.42
N VAL A 128 -9.42 -3.56 -0.51
CA VAL A 128 -9.98 -4.90 -0.67
C VAL A 128 -11.43 -4.87 -0.22
N GLU A 129 -12.33 -5.33 -1.07
CA GLU A 129 -13.77 -5.26 -0.86
C GLU A 129 -14.43 -6.61 -1.14
N ALA A 130 -15.24 -7.09 -0.21
CA ALA A 130 -16.05 -8.30 -0.35
C ALA A 130 -17.54 -7.93 -0.29
N PHE A 131 -18.31 -8.45 -1.23
CA PHE A 131 -19.74 -8.17 -1.38
C PHE A 131 -20.56 -9.44 -1.33
N GLY A 132 -21.77 -9.36 -0.77
CA GLY A 132 -22.77 -10.42 -0.83
C GLY A 132 -22.65 -11.50 0.26
N ILE A 133 -21.80 -11.29 1.28
CA ILE A 133 -21.62 -12.19 2.42
C ILE A 133 -21.86 -11.41 3.71
N ALA A 134 -22.94 -11.78 4.44
CA ALA A 134 -23.38 -11.06 5.63
C ALA A 134 -22.71 -11.57 6.94
N THR A 135 -22.18 -12.78 6.91
CA THR A 135 -21.70 -13.50 8.09
C THR A 135 -20.29 -13.04 8.54
N PRO A 136 -19.98 -13.09 9.85
CA PRO A 136 -18.70 -12.58 10.42
C PRO A 136 -17.44 -13.33 9.95
N ASP A 137 -17.59 -14.53 9.37
CA ASP A 137 -16.49 -15.27 8.76
C ASP A 137 -15.85 -14.54 7.59
N MET A 138 -16.60 -13.65 6.90
CA MET A 138 -16.02 -12.79 5.87
C MET A 138 -15.17 -11.67 6.47
N ASP A 139 -15.57 -11.12 7.60
CA ASP A 139 -14.77 -10.14 8.36
C ASP A 139 -13.48 -10.81 8.87
N ASP A 140 -13.60 -12.05 9.37
CA ASP A 140 -12.46 -12.87 9.82
C ASP A 140 -11.48 -13.13 8.66
N GLU A 141 -11.96 -13.56 7.48
CA GLU A 141 -11.11 -13.78 6.30
C GLU A 141 -10.26 -12.55 5.96
N LEU A 142 -10.84 -11.35 5.96
CA LEU A 142 -10.11 -10.10 5.67
C LEU A 142 -9.03 -9.79 6.71
N ILE A 143 -9.33 -10.03 7.98
CA ILE A 143 -8.37 -9.82 9.07
C ILE A 143 -7.26 -10.88 9.01
N LEU A 144 -7.58 -12.14 8.75
CA LEU A 144 -6.59 -13.22 8.56
C LEU A 144 -5.69 -12.96 7.36
N LEU A 145 -6.25 -12.47 6.26
CA LEU A 145 -5.50 -12.07 5.08
C LEU A 145 -4.47 -10.98 5.43
N THR A 146 -4.89 -9.94 6.16
CA THR A 146 -3.97 -8.88 6.58
C THR A 146 -2.94 -9.38 7.58
N ALA A 147 -3.30 -10.24 8.55
CA ALA A 147 -2.36 -10.87 9.48
C ALA A 147 -1.29 -11.69 8.75
N ARG A 148 -1.68 -12.46 7.72
CA ARG A 148 -0.76 -13.21 6.86
C ARG A 148 0.14 -12.27 6.05
N LEU A 149 -0.39 -11.16 5.56
CA LEU A 149 0.42 -10.15 4.85
C LEU A 149 1.54 -9.62 5.74
N TRP A 150 1.22 -9.28 7.00
CA TRP A 150 2.24 -8.80 7.93
C TRP A 150 3.33 -9.84 8.22
N GLN A 151 2.98 -11.12 8.26
CA GLN A 151 3.95 -12.21 8.38
C GLN A 151 4.86 -12.30 7.14
N GLN A 152 4.29 -12.25 5.93
CA GLN A 152 5.07 -12.31 4.69
C GLN A 152 5.99 -11.11 4.51
N LEU A 153 5.58 -9.94 4.98
CA LEU A 153 6.38 -8.72 4.96
C LEU A 153 7.39 -8.61 6.13
N GLY A 154 7.41 -9.58 7.06
CA GLY A 154 8.31 -9.57 8.23
C GLY A 154 7.93 -8.55 9.31
N ILE A 155 6.79 -7.87 9.21
CA ILE A 155 6.40 -6.76 10.11
C ILE A 155 5.32 -7.13 11.12
N ALA A 156 4.96 -8.41 11.27
CA ALA A 156 3.91 -8.85 12.18
C ALA A 156 4.13 -8.38 13.63
N GLY A 157 5.38 -8.38 14.12
CA GLY A 157 5.73 -7.87 15.45
C GLY A 157 5.72 -6.33 15.58
N SER A 158 5.45 -5.60 14.50
CA SER A 158 5.45 -4.13 14.46
C SER A 158 4.06 -3.53 14.37
N VAL A 159 3.02 -4.37 14.34
CA VAL A 159 1.61 -3.94 14.20
C VAL A 159 0.73 -4.64 15.23
N GLN A 160 -0.31 -3.97 15.67
CA GLN A 160 -1.31 -4.48 16.61
C GLN A 160 -2.70 -4.34 16.02
N LEU A 161 -3.50 -5.38 16.08
CA LEU A 161 -4.90 -5.36 15.69
C LEU A 161 -5.76 -4.75 16.80
N GLN A 162 -6.57 -3.76 16.44
CA GLN A 162 -7.64 -3.21 17.27
C GLN A 162 -8.99 -3.49 16.61
N LEU A 163 -9.95 -3.95 17.41
CA LEU A 163 -11.30 -4.30 16.99
C LEU A 163 -12.35 -3.52 17.76
N ASN A 164 -13.46 -3.22 17.13
CA ASN A 164 -14.69 -2.78 17.78
C ASN A 164 -15.91 -3.19 16.93
N SER A 165 -17.09 -3.13 17.55
CA SER A 165 -18.36 -3.13 16.83
C SER A 165 -19.06 -1.80 17.10
N ILE A 166 -19.50 -1.14 16.02
CA ILE A 166 -20.27 0.10 16.11
C ILE A 166 -21.79 -0.13 15.97
N GLY A 167 -22.19 -1.40 15.89
CA GLY A 167 -23.59 -1.82 15.79
C GLY A 167 -24.29 -1.38 14.51
N GLU A 168 -25.56 -1.70 14.42
CA GLU A 168 -26.46 -1.21 13.39
C GLU A 168 -26.85 0.25 13.60
N VAL A 169 -27.51 0.85 12.61
CA VAL A 169 -27.92 2.27 12.61
C VAL A 169 -28.71 2.62 13.86
N GLY A 170 -29.64 1.76 14.30
CA GLY A 170 -30.48 1.99 15.49
C GLY A 170 -29.66 2.03 16.78
N ALA A 171 -28.78 1.06 16.98
CA ALA A 171 -27.87 0.99 18.12
C ALA A 171 -26.94 2.21 18.17
N ARG A 172 -26.37 2.59 17.02
CA ARG A 172 -25.52 3.78 16.88
C ARG A 172 -26.25 5.07 17.18
N GLN A 173 -27.52 5.22 16.79
CA GLN A 173 -28.34 6.40 17.13
C GLN A 173 -28.62 6.48 18.63
N ALA A 174 -28.95 5.37 19.28
CA ALA A 174 -29.17 5.31 20.71
C ALA A 174 -27.89 5.69 21.49
N TYR A 175 -26.76 5.12 21.10
CA TYR A 175 -25.46 5.45 21.67
C TYR A 175 -25.09 6.93 21.45
N ARG A 176 -25.26 7.44 20.22
CA ARG A 176 -24.99 8.85 19.89
C ARG A 176 -25.76 9.79 20.82
N LYS A 177 -27.04 9.50 21.08
CA LYS A 177 -27.86 10.30 22.01
C LYS A 177 -27.28 10.31 23.42
N ALA A 178 -26.94 9.15 23.97
CA ALA A 178 -26.35 9.02 25.31
C ALA A 178 -24.98 9.71 25.40
N LEU A 179 -24.15 9.57 24.36
CA LEU A 179 -22.84 10.23 24.28
C LEU A 179 -22.99 11.76 24.26
N VAL A 180 -23.91 12.29 23.46
CA VAL A 180 -24.20 13.74 23.42
C VAL A 180 -24.71 14.24 24.79
N GLU A 181 -25.64 13.53 25.41
CA GLU A 181 -26.15 13.89 26.75
C GLU A 181 -25.02 13.93 27.79
N TYR A 182 -24.08 12.99 27.74
CA TYR A 182 -22.92 12.99 28.62
C TYR A 182 -21.95 14.16 28.32
N LEU A 183 -21.58 14.35 27.05
CA LEU A 183 -20.61 15.37 26.66
C LEU A 183 -21.12 16.79 26.81
N GLU A 184 -22.43 17.02 26.67
CA GLU A 184 -23.06 18.32 26.94
C GLU A 184 -22.86 18.76 28.40
N GLN A 185 -22.93 17.83 29.36
CA GLN A 185 -22.67 18.13 30.77
C GLN A 185 -21.21 18.56 31.04
N HIS A 186 -20.31 18.26 30.07
CA HIS A 186 -18.89 18.52 30.16
C HIS A 186 -18.39 19.45 29.05
N ARG A 187 -19.29 20.15 28.34
CA ARG A 187 -18.99 20.94 27.14
C ARG A 187 -17.83 21.91 27.34
N GLU A 188 -17.73 22.57 28.49
CA GLU A 188 -16.66 23.53 28.80
C GLU A 188 -15.28 22.88 28.98
N ALA A 189 -15.23 21.58 29.27
CA ALA A 189 -13.99 20.82 29.42
C ALA A 189 -13.49 20.23 28.11
N LEU A 190 -14.30 20.26 27.04
CA LEU A 190 -13.91 19.80 25.71
C LEU A 190 -13.01 20.83 25.01
N ASP A 191 -12.04 20.34 24.24
CA ASP A 191 -11.29 21.19 23.31
C ASP A 191 -12.18 21.78 22.22
N ALA A 192 -11.73 22.87 21.57
CA ALA A 192 -12.53 23.62 20.60
C ALA A 192 -12.97 22.77 19.39
N ASP A 193 -12.17 21.78 18.98
CA ASP A 193 -12.50 20.88 17.89
C ASP A 193 -13.59 19.89 18.31
N SER A 194 -13.47 19.34 19.52
CA SER A 194 -14.47 18.45 20.12
C SER A 194 -15.80 19.16 20.38
N GLN A 195 -15.78 20.42 20.82
CA GLN A 195 -17.00 21.24 20.96
C GLN A 195 -17.74 21.41 19.61
N ARG A 196 -17.02 21.71 18.54
CA ARG A 196 -17.60 21.82 17.20
C ARG A 196 -18.18 20.47 16.71
N ARG A 197 -17.48 19.36 16.98
CA ARG A 197 -17.90 18.00 16.59
C ARG A 197 -19.11 17.53 17.40
N LEU A 198 -19.32 18.03 18.61
CA LEU A 198 -20.48 17.69 19.44
C LEU A 198 -21.79 17.97 18.72
N ASP A 199 -21.87 19.11 18.01
CA ASP A 199 -23.05 19.52 17.27
C ASP A 199 -23.18 18.80 15.89
N SER A 200 -22.06 18.42 15.26
CA SER A 200 -22.04 17.88 13.90
C SER A 200 -21.85 16.35 13.85
N ASN A 201 -20.76 15.83 14.40
CA ASN A 201 -20.41 14.41 14.40
C ASN A 201 -19.79 13.96 15.74
N PRO A 202 -20.61 13.77 16.80
CA PRO A 202 -20.13 13.52 18.16
C PRO A 202 -19.33 12.21 18.29
N LEU A 203 -19.58 11.19 17.45
CA LEU A 203 -18.80 9.96 17.47
C LEU A 203 -17.31 10.19 17.17
N ARG A 204 -16.99 11.23 16.40
CA ARG A 204 -15.59 11.60 16.10
C ARG A 204 -14.82 12.16 17.30
N ILE A 205 -15.52 12.51 18.39
CA ILE A 205 -14.89 12.95 19.64
C ILE A 205 -14.18 11.77 20.31
N LEU A 206 -14.66 10.53 20.13
CA LEU A 206 -14.03 9.32 20.66
C LEU A 206 -12.59 9.13 20.17
N ASP A 207 -12.26 9.62 18.98
CA ASP A 207 -10.91 9.59 18.38
C ASP A 207 -10.10 10.87 18.68
N SER A 208 -10.53 11.70 19.63
CA SER A 208 -9.77 12.89 20.03
C SER A 208 -8.41 12.50 20.59
N LYS A 209 -7.38 13.23 20.18
CA LYS A 209 -6.01 13.06 20.73
C LYS A 209 -5.67 14.07 21.81
N ASN A 210 -6.62 14.92 22.18
CA ASN A 210 -6.47 15.85 23.29
C ASN A 210 -6.52 15.09 24.62
N PRO A 211 -5.48 15.18 25.49
CA PRO A 211 -5.42 14.40 26.74
C PRO A 211 -6.59 14.66 27.70
N ASP A 212 -7.05 15.92 27.79
CA ASP A 212 -8.16 16.28 28.69
C ASP A 212 -9.48 15.68 28.18
N THR A 213 -9.73 15.74 26.88
CA THR A 213 -10.87 15.08 26.24
C THR A 213 -10.81 13.56 26.42
N GLN A 214 -9.61 12.96 26.26
CA GLN A 214 -9.44 11.51 26.47
C GLN A 214 -9.76 11.10 27.93
N ALA A 215 -9.28 11.87 28.92
CA ALA A 215 -9.59 11.61 30.33
C ALA A 215 -11.10 11.71 30.61
N LEU A 216 -11.78 12.66 29.97
CA LEU A 216 -13.23 12.82 30.08
C LEU A 216 -13.97 11.62 29.48
N LEU A 217 -13.49 11.09 28.35
CA LEU A 217 -14.07 9.92 27.68
C LEU A 217 -13.93 8.62 28.49
N ASP A 218 -13.10 8.55 29.54
CA ASP A 218 -13.04 7.39 30.44
C ASP A 218 -14.33 7.17 31.21
N GLY A 219 -15.10 8.23 31.45
CA GLY A 219 -16.42 8.18 32.09
C GLY A 219 -17.59 8.15 31.12
N ALA A 220 -17.36 8.18 29.81
CA ALA A 220 -18.42 8.20 28.81
C ALA A 220 -19.11 6.84 28.67
N PRO A 221 -20.40 6.82 28.21
CA PRO A 221 -21.07 5.57 27.87
C PRO A 221 -20.23 4.73 26.88
N ALA A 222 -20.20 3.42 27.07
CA ALA A 222 -19.52 2.51 26.14
C ALA A 222 -20.47 2.07 25.02
N LEU A 223 -20.02 2.10 23.77
CA LEU A 223 -20.85 1.71 22.63
C LEU A 223 -21.32 0.26 22.70
N VAL A 224 -20.52 -0.63 23.29
CA VAL A 224 -20.85 -2.04 23.45
C VAL A 224 -22.13 -2.28 24.27
N ASP A 225 -22.50 -1.36 25.15
CA ASP A 225 -23.73 -1.48 25.98
C ASP A 225 -25.00 -1.19 25.16
N TYR A 226 -24.88 -0.60 23.98
CA TYR A 226 -25.96 -0.23 23.10
C TYR A 226 -26.12 -1.16 21.89
N LEU A 227 -25.22 -2.15 21.74
CA LEU A 227 -25.30 -3.09 20.62
C LEU A 227 -26.61 -3.91 20.73
N ASP A 228 -27.25 -4.06 19.58
CA ASP A 228 -28.32 -5.04 19.40
C ASP A 228 -27.78 -6.48 19.53
N ASP A 229 -28.68 -7.43 19.79
CA ASP A 229 -28.29 -8.83 20.05
C ASP A 229 -27.55 -9.46 18.85
N GLU A 230 -27.97 -9.14 17.61
CA GLU A 230 -27.31 -9.64 16.40
C GLU A 230 -25.89 -9.09 16.26
N SER A 231 -25.71 -7.77 16.38
CA SER A 231 -24.38 -7.14 16.30
C SER A 231 -23.43 -7.64 17.39
N ARG A 232 -23.97 -7.92 18.59
CA ARG A 232 -23.21 -8.51 19.69
C ARG A 232 -22.78 -9.93 19.36
N GLN A 233 -23.70 -10.75 18.88
CA GLN A 233 -23.44 -12.15 18.52
C GLN A 233 -22.41 -12.24 17.36
N ASP A 234 -22.54 -11.39 16.35
CA ASP A 234 -21.60 -11.32 15.21
C ASP A 234 -20.19 -10.96 15.71
N PHE A 235 -20.08 -9.98 16.61
CA PHE A 235 -18.81 -9.56 17.15
C PHE A 235 -18.15 -10.61 18.03
N ASP A 236 -18.93 -11.29 18.88
CA ASP A 236 -18.45 -12.40 19.72
C ASP A 236 -17.97 -13.57 18.87
N GLN A 237 -18.69 -13.88 17.78
CA GLN A 237 -18.31 -14.91 16.80
C GLN A 237 -16.99 -14.54 16.11
N LEU A 238 -16.83 -13.30 15.63
CA LEU A 238 -15.59 -12.81 15.04
C LEU A 238 -14.41 -12.96 16.00
N CYS A 239 -14.57 -12.53 17.25
CA CYS A 239 -13.53 -12.66 18.27
C CYS A 239 -13.15 -14.12 18.52
N ALA A 240 -14.11 -15.03 18.51
CA ALA A 240 -13.88 -16.48 18.67
C ALA A 240 -13.10 -17.06 17.48
N LEU A 241 -13.47 -16.69 16.22
CA LEU A 241 -12.80 -17.15 15.02
C LEU A 241 -11.34 -16.69 14.98
N LEU A 242 -11.08 -15.39 15.21
CA LEU A 242 -9.73 -14.83 15.25
C LEU A 242 -8.88 -15.49 16.35
N SER A 243 -9.46 -15.73 17.54
CA SER A 243 -8.76 -16.42 18.64
C SER A 243 -8.42 -17.85 18.28
N ALA A 244 -9.32 -18.58 17.64
CA ALA A 244 -9.09 -19.95 17.17
C ALA A 244 -8.00 -20.00 16.08
N ALA A 245 -7.90 -18.96 15.25
CA ALA A 245 -6.85 -18.81 14.25
C ALA A 245 -5.50 -18.30 14.81
N GLY A 246 -5.43 -18.00 16.12
CA GLY A 246 -4.21 -17.54 16.79
C GLY A 246 -3.86 -16.07 16.50
N VAL A 247 -4.80 -15.26 16.03
CA VAL A 247 -4.61 -13.82 15.85
C VAL A 247 -4.84 -13.09 17.16
N THR A 248 -3.86 -12.34 17.61
CA THR A 248 -3.97 -11.49 18.81
C THR A 248 -4.58 -10.16 18.46
N PHE A 249 -5.51 -9.69 19.29
CA PHE A 249 -6.17 -8.39 19.09
C PHE A 249 -6.50 -7.71 20.42
N VAL A 250 -6.81 -6.43 20.34
CA VAL A 250 -7.30 -5.61 21.46
C VAL A 250 -8.69 -5.08 21.09
N ILE A 251 -9.66 -5.24 21.97
CA ILE A 251 -10.96 -4.59 21.83
C ILE A 251 -10.78 -3.15 22.27
N ASN A 252 -10.98 -2.21 21.31
CA ASN A 252 -10.89 -0.78 21.58
C ASN A 252 -12.30 -0.15 21.49
N PRO A 253 -12.98 0.11 22.63
CA PRO A 253 -14.36 0.63 22.64
C PRO A 253 -14.48 2.04 22.05
N ARG A 254 -13.36 2.74 21.84
CA ARG A 254 -13.32 4.07 21.23
C ARG A 254 -13.00 4.05 19.74
N LEU A 255 -12.72 2.87 19.19
CA LEU A 255 -12.43 2.74 17.77
C LEU A 255 -13.69 3.04 16.95
N VAL A 256 -13.65 4.17 16.25
CA VAL A 256 -14.64 4.58 15.24
C VAL A 256 -13.94 4.93 13.94
N ARG A 257 -14.69 5.00 12.85
CA ARG A 257 -14.14 5.27 11.53
C ARG A 257 -14.40 6.70 11.07
N GLY A 258 -13.51 7.19 10.19
CA GLY A 258 -13.61 8.54 9.62
C GLY A 258 -14.66 8.73 8.53
N LEU A 259 -15.36 7.65 8.17
CA LEU A 259 -16.36 7.60 7.11
C LEU A 259 -17.66 7.09 7.72
N ASP A 260 -18.79 7.70 7.37
CA ASP A 260 -20.06 7.47 8.05
C ASP A 260 -20.79 6.19 7.59
N TYR A 261 -20.32 5.54 6.51
CA TYR A 261 -20.97 4.37 5.95
C TYR A 261 -20.78 3.07 6.73
N TYR A 262 -19.83 3.02 7.69
CA TYR A 262 -19.57 1.80 8.45
C TYR A 262 -20.71 1.40 9.38
N ASN A 263 -20.91 0.09 9.55
CA ASN A 263 -21.76 -0.55 10.55
C ASN A 263 -21.08 -1.80 11.11
N LYS A 264 -21.64 -2.36 12.20
CA LYS A 264 -21.13 -3.59 12.85
C LYS A 264 -19.61 -3.56 13.06
N THR A 265 -18.86 -4.50 12.50
CA THR A 265 -17.41 -4.65 12.70
C THR A 265 -16.61 -3.49 12.13
N VAL A 266 -15.67 -2.96 12.93
CA VAL A 266 -14.60 -2.06 12.50
C VAL A 266 -13.27 -2.52 13.07
N PHE A 267 -12.19 -2.37 12.29
CA PHE A 267 -10.86 -2.77 12.72
C PHE A 267 -9.77 -1.84 12.21
N GLU A 268 -8.66 -1.80 12.93
CA GLU A 268 -7.43 -1.11 12.53
C GLU A 268 -6.21 -1.92 12.91
N TRP A 269 -5.23 -1.95 12.02
CA TRP A 269 -3.86 -2.33 12.33
C TRP A 269 -3.05 -1.08 12.60
N VAL A 270 -2.53 -0.99 13.81
CA VAL A 270 -1.80 0.18 14.29
C VAL A 270 -0.36 -0.16 14.62
N THR A 271 0.53 0.84 14.50
CA THR A 271 1.94 0.74 14.88
C THR A 271 2.36 1.96 15.69
N ASP A 272 3.26 1.81 16.62
CA ASP A 272 3.92 2.90 17.36
C ASP A 272 5.18 3.44 16.65
N ARG A 273 5.69 2.70 15.66
CA ARG A 273 6.92 3.06 14.93
C ARG A 273 6.79 4.29 14.01
N LEU A 274 5.58 4.70 13.68
CA LEU A 274 5.29 5.84 12.78
C LEU A 274 4.75 7.07 13.51
N GLY A 275 4.85 7.11 14.84
CA GLY A 275 4.37 8.22 15.68
C GLY A 275 2.87 8.43 15.53
N ALA A 276 2.44 9.70 15.33
CA ALA A 276 1.02 10.05 15.26
C ALA A 276 0.25 9.45 14.06
N GLN A 277 0.93 8.84 13.10
CA GLN A 277 0.36 8.21 11.90
C GLN A 277 0.36 6.68 12.02
N GLY A 278 -0.02 6.15 13.18
CA GLY A 278 0.10 4.75 13.53
C GLY A 278 -0.80 3.79 12.74
N THR A 279 -1.93 4.20 12.17
CA THR A 279 -2.82 3.30 11.43
C THR A 279 -2.24 2.98 10.05
N VAL A 280 -1.90 1.71 9.80
CA VAL A 280 -1.32 1.23 8.52
C VAL A 280 -2.36 0.55 7.63
N CYS A 281 -3.37 -0.09 8.23
CA CYS A 281 -4.49 -0.72 7.54
C CYS A 281 -5.75 -0.52 8.39
N ALA A 282 -6.89 -0.29 7.75
CA ALA A 282 -8.12 -0.07 8.47
C ALA A 282 -9.35 -0.40 7.60
N GLY A 283 -10.37 -0.97 8.22
CA GLY A 283 -11.55 -1.43 7.53
C GLY A 283 -12.74 -1.67 8.44
N GLY A 284 -13.71 -2.38 7.88
CA GLY A 284 -14.93 -2.78 8.57
C GLY A 284 -16.07 -3.06 7.61
N ARG A 285 -17.23 -3.36 8.18
CA ARG A 285 -18.47 -3.66 7.46
C ARG A 285 -19.23 -2.38 7.12
N TYR A 286 -19.86 -2.37 5.94
CA TYR A 286 -20.60 -1.21 5.41
C TYR A 286 -21.81 -1.66 4.56
N ASP A 287 -22.68 -2.48 5.14
CA ASP A 287 -23.79 -3.17 4.46
C ASP A 287 -24.80 -2.22 3.79
N GLY A 288 -24.94 -1.00 4.30
CA GLY A 288 -25.86 0.00 3.75
C GLY A 288 -25.35 0.77 2.53
N LEU A 289 -24.05 0.72 2.22
CA LEU A 289 -23.44 1.62 1.22
C LEU A 289 -23.93 1.32 -0.21
N VAL A 290 -24.11 0.05 -0.55
CA VAL A 290 -24.58 -0.34 -1.90
C VAL A 290 -25.98 0.22 -2.17
N GLU A 291 -26.88 0.13 -1.21
CA GLU A 291 -28.24 0.69 -1.31
C GLU A 291 -28.22 2.22 -1.34
N GLN A 292 -27.39 2.84 -0.52
CA GLN A 292 -27.21 4.31 -0.47
C GLN A 292 -26.72 4.87 -1.82
N LEU A 293 -25.95 4.10 -2.58
CA LEU A 293 -25.50 4.47 -3.91
C LEU A 293 -26.45 4.01 -5.04
N GLY A 294 -27.65 3.52 -4.70
CA GLY A 294 -28.71 3.17 -5.65
C GLY A 294 -28.66 1.74 -6.17
N GLY A 295 -27.84 0.88 -5.57
CA GLY A 295 -27.84 -0.54 -5.84
C GLY A 295 -28.89 -1.31 -5.01
N ARG A 296 -28.99 -2.63 -5.23
CA ARG A 296 -29.77 -3.53 -4.35
C ARG A 296 -29.01 -3.67 -3.02
N ALA A 297 -29.73 -3.68 -1.90
CA ALA A 297 -29.15 -3.97 -0.59
C ALA A 297 -28.26 -5.21 -0.65
N THR A 298 -26.98 -5.03 -0.33
CA THR A 298 -25.93 -6.06 -0.49
C THR A 298 -24.94 -5.88 0.65
N PRO A 299 -24.78 -6.91 1.52
CA PRO A 299 -23.77 -6.85 2.58
C PRO A 299 -22.38 -6.64 2.00
N ALA A 300 -21.58 -5.84 2.68
CA ALA A 300 -20.24 -5.52 2.24
C ALA A 300 -19.29 -5.25 3.40
N VAL A 301 -18.05 -5.72 3.23
CA VAL A 301 -16.96 -5.51 4.18
C VAL A 301 -15.66 -5.32 3.40
N GLY A 302 -14.79 -4.45 3.89
CA GLY A 302 -13.54 -4.20 3.20
C GLY A 302 -12.53 -3.47 4.08
N PHE A 303 -11.34 -3.29 3.54
CA PHE A 303 -10.29 -2.49 4.17
C PHE A 303 -9.47 -1.73 3.14
N ALA A 304 -8.78 -0.71 3.61
CA ALA A 304 -7.75 -0.04 2.83
C ALA A 304 -6.47 0.10 3.65
N MET A 305 -5.33 0.00 2.97
CA MET A 305 -4.00 0.20 3.54
C MET A 305 -3.23 1.27 2.76
N GLY A 306 -2.52 2.13 3.49
CA GLY A 306 -1.70 3.20 2.90
C GLY A 306 -0.31 2.69 2.57
N MET A 307 0.05 2.72 1.28
CA MET A 307 1.33 2.17 0.81
C MET A 307 2.54 2.95 1.36
N GLU A 308 2.46 4.28 1.41
CA GLU A 308 3.54 5.11 1.99
C GLU A 308 3.85 4.74 3.44
N ARG A 309 2.82 4.40 4.23
CA ARG A 309 2.99 3.98 5.63
C ARG A 309 3.60 2.59 5.72
N LEU A 310 3.21 1.68 4.85
CA LEU A 310 3.78 0.33 4.79
C LEU A 310 5.24 0.37 4.35
N VAL A 311 5.60 1.15 3.34
CA VAL A 311 6.99 1.36 2.91
C VAL A 311 7.83 1.93 4.06
N LEU A 312 7.35 2.97 4.74
CA LEU A 312 8.04 3.53 5.92
C LEU A 312 8.19 2.52 7.06
N LEU A 313 7.20 1.64 7.24
CA LEU A 313 7.26 0.61 8.28
C LEU A 313 8.26 -0.49 7.92
N LEU A 314 8.30 -0.93 6.66
CA LEU A 314 9.29 -1.89 6.14
C LEU A 314 10.72 -1.37 6.31
N GLU A 315 10.96 -0.09 5.96
CA GLU A 315 12.25 0.57 6.16
C GLU A 315 12.62 0.64 7.65
N ALA A 316 11.68 1.02 8.52
CA ALA A 316 11.91 1.15 9.95
C ALA A 316 12.11 -0.21 10.65
N ALA A 317 11.54 -1.28 10.10
CA ALA A 317 11.71 -2.64 10.61
C ALA A 317 13.04 -3.27 10.16
N GLY A 318 13.64 -2.74 9.08
CA GLY A 318 14.84 -3.32 8.47
C GLY A 318 14.58 -4.62 7.69
N GLU A 319 13.33 -4.92 7.40
CA GLU A 319 12.90 -6.18 6.75
C GLU A 319 13.00 -6.12 5.22
N TYR A 320 13.27 -4.96 4.66
CA TYR A 320 13.48 -4.78 3.23
C TYR A 320 14.94 -4.46 2.94
N ALA A 321 15.65 -5.40 2.33
CA ALA A 321 16.95 -5.16 1.72
C ALA A 321 16.74 -4.56 0.31
N SER A 322 17.01 -3.27 0.16
CA SER A 322 17.00 -2.65 -1.17
C SER A 322 17.98 -3.39 -2.09
N PRO A 323 17.59 -3.75 -3.32
CA PRO A 323 18.54 -4.29 -4.27
C PRO A 323 19.70 -3.32 -4.43
N ALA A 324 20.90 -3.76 -4.09
CA ALA A 324 22.08 -2.90 -3.96
C ALA A 324 22.56 -2.30 -5.30
N ALA A 325 22.06 -2.81 -6.43
CA ALA A 325 22.54 -2.40 -7.76
C ALA A 325 21.39 -2.15 -8.75
N ALA A 326 21.56 -1.15 -9.60
CA ALA A 326 20.67 -0.89 -10.74
C ALA A 326 20.94 -1.88 -11.91
N ALA A 327 22.04 -2.61 -11.90
CA ALA A 327 22.44 -3.57 -12.91
C ALA A 327 23.22 -4.74 -12.26
N ASP A 328 23.06 -5.94 -12.82
CA ASP A 328 23.88 -7.08 -12.46
C ASP A 328 25.19 -7.05 -13.29
N VAL A 329 25.08 -6.59 -14.53
CA VAL A 329 26.17 -6.57 -15.51
C VAL A 329 26.27 -5.19 -16.16
N TYR A 330 27.48 -4.65 -16.22
CA TYR A 330 27.78 -3.43 -16.96
C TYR A 330 28.71 -3.74 -18.14
N VAL A 331 28.31 -3.33 -19.34
CA VAL A 331 29.07 -3.61 -20.57
C VAL A 331 29.96 -2.44 -20.94
N ILE A 332 31.23 -2.72 -21.17
CA ILE A 332 32.26 -1.78 -21.57
C ILE A 332 32.68 -2.10 -23.01
N SER A 333 32.69 -1.09 -23.87
CA SER A 333 33.09 -1.22 -25.27
C SER A 333 34.08 -0.12 -25.59
N ALA A 334 35.37 -0.49 -25.82
CA ALA A 334 36.42 0.48 -26.08
C ALA A 334 37.32 -0.03 -27.22
N GLY A 335 37.44 0.77 -28.26
CA GLY A 335 38.18 0.43 -29.47
C GLY A 335 37.31 0.25 -30.70
N GLU A 336 37.93 0.05 -31.84
CA GLU A 336 37.25 -0.12 -33.12
C GLU A 336 36.42 -1.42 -33.16
N GLY A 337 35.18 -1.36 -33.63
CA GLY A 337 34.28 -2.53 -33.69
C GLY A 337 33.70 -3.01 -32.36
N ALA A 338 34.25 -2.60 -31.22
CA ALA A 338 33.86 -3.09 -29.88
C ALA A 338 32.37 -2.83 -29.55
N LEU A 339 31.87 -1.65 -29.89
CA LEU A 339 30.46 -1.32 -29.68
C LEU A 339 29.53 -2.20 -30.50
N GLN A 340 29.85 -2.44 -31.78
CA GLN A 340 29.05 -3.27 -32.65
C GLN A 340 29.00 -4.72 -32.18
N ALA A 341 30.16 -5.30 -31.82
CA ALA A 341 30.28 -6.65 -31.32
C ALA A 341 29.51 -6.85 -29.99
N SER A 342 29.69 -5.90 -29.05
CA SER A 342 29.03 -5.98 -27.76
C SER A 342 27.53 -5.82 -27.85
N LEU A 343 27.01 -4.91 -28.70
CA LEU A 343 25.56 -4.73 -28.89
C LEU A 343 24.87 -6.00 -29.37
N ALA A 344 25.46 -6.70 -30.36
CA ALA A 344 24.91 -7.94 -30.87
C ALA A 344 24.88 -9.05 -29.82
N ALA A 345 25.99 -9.23 -29.08
CA ALA A 345 26.09 -10.22 -28.03
C ALA A 345 25.18 -9.93 -26.83
N VAL A 346 25.09 -8.67 -26.41
CA VAL A 346 24.22 -8.25 -25.29
C VAL A 346 22.74 -8.41 -25.63
N GLU A 347 22.35 -8.14 -26.87
CA GLU A 347 20.96 -8.31 -27.27
C GLU A 347 20.55 -9.80 -27.30
N ALA A 348 21.43 -10.67 -27.72
CA ALA A 348 21.24 -12.12 -27.60
C ALA A 348 21.09 -12.54 -26.12
N LEU A 349 22.00 -12.08 -25.25
CA LEU A 349 21.93 -12.37 -23.81
C LEU A 349 20.62 -11.90 -23.18
N ARG A 350 20.06 -10.75 -23.57
CA ARG A 350 18.78 -10.27 -23.06
C ARG A 350 17.62 -11.18 -23.44
N GLY A 351 17.70 -11.83 -24.63
CA GLY A 351 16.76 -12.85 -25.04
C GLY A 351 16.85 -14.13 -24.21
N ASP A 352 18.07 -14.58 -23.96
CA ASP A 352 18.34 -15.85 -23.29
C ASP A 352 18.28 -15.74 -21.75
N MET A 353 18.57 -14.55 -21.21
CA MET A 353 18.61 -14.25 -19.76
C MET A 353 17.70 -13.07 -19.39
N PRO A 354 16.37 -13.17 -19.54
CA PRO A 354 15.46 -12.03 -19.38
C PRO A 354 15.40 -11.47 -17.95
N ALA A 355 15.87 -12.22 -16.97
CA ALA A 355 15.95 -11.76 -15.57
C ALA A 355 17.23 -10.96 -15.27
N ALA A 356 18.28 -11.06 -16.11
CA ALA A 356 19.55 -10.38 -15.90
C ALA A 356 19.45 -8.88 -16.31
N ARG A 357 19.84 -8.01 -15.42
CA ARG A 357 19.86 -6.55 -15.66
C ARG A 357 21.20 -6.15 -16.30
N ILE A 358 21.24 -6.13 -17.63
CA ILE A 358 22.45 -5.85 -18.39
C ILE A 358 22.41 -4.40 -18.92
N VAL A 359 23.32 -3.55 -18.45
CA VAL A 359 23.45 -2.16 -18.86
C VAL A 359 24.60 -1.98 -19.84
N GLN A 360 24.29 -1.63 -21.08
CA GLN A 360 25.27 -1.28 -22.11
C GLN A 360 25.78 0.14 -21.91
N HIS A 361 27.10 0.32 -21.88
CA HIS A 361 27.67 1.66 -21.89
C HIS A 361 27.39 2.37 -23.22
N MET A 362 26.84 3.57 -23.14
CA MET A 362 26.57 4.43 -24.29
C MET A 362 27.34 5.74 -24.18
N GLY A 363 27.58 6.38 -25.33
CA GLY A 363 28.23 7.71 -25.40
C GLY A 363 29.76 7.66 -25.47
N GLY A 364 30.36 6.48 -25.68
CA GLY A 364 31.79 6.32 -25.91
C GLY A 364 32.66 6.73 -24.73
N GLY A 365 33.89 7.17 -25.01
CA GLY A 365 34.90 7.54 -24.02
C GLY A 365 35.96 6.48 -23.80
N SER A 366 37.01 6.84 -23.06
CA SER A 366 38.10 5.92 -22.79
C SER A 366 37.68 4.73 -21.91
N PHE A 367 38.36 3.60 -22.05
CA PHE A 367 38.19 2.41 -21.20
C PHE A 367 38.15 2.75 -19.70
N LYS A 368 39.12 3.57 -19.25
CA LYS A 368 39.18 4.02 -17.85
C LYS A 368 37.92 4.77 -17.40
N SER A 369 37.36 5.60 -18.27
CA SER A 369 36.12 6.34 -17.98
C SER A 369 34.91 5.42 -17.90
N GLN A 370 34.80 4.46 -18.82
CA GLN A 370 33.75 3.46 -18.82
C GLN A 370 33.83 2.53 -17.60
N LEU A 371 35.03 2.07 -17.23
CA LEU A 371 35.23 1.23 -16.04
C LEU A 371 34.83 1.97 -14.75
N LYS A 372 35.13 3.28 -14.64
CA LYS A 372 34.68 4.09 -13.50
C LYS A 372 33.15 4.21 -13.41
N LYS A 373 32.47 4.24 -14.57
CA LYS A 373 31.01 4.25 -14.60
C LYS A 373 30.42 2.86 -14.26
N ALA A 374 31.06 1.80 -14.72
CA ALA A 374 30.71 0.42 -14.35
C ALA A 374 30.80 0.21 -12.83
N ASP A 375 31.88 0.69 -12.19
CA ASP A 375 32.03 0.62 -10.74
C ASP A 375 30.95 1.41 -9.99
N LYS A 376 30.63 2.61 -10.47
CA LYS A 376 29.57 3.47 -9.89
C LYS A 376 28.14 2.93 -10.10
N SER A 377 27.92 2.09 -11.09
CA SER A 377 26.59 1.52 -11.35
C SER A 377 26.13 0.52 -10.29
N GLY A 378 27.08 0.04 -9.47
CA GLY A 378 26.82 -1.02 -8.50
C GLY A 378 26.79 -2.41 -9.09
N ALA A 379 27.01 -2.58 -10.40
CA ALA A 379 27.02 -3.90 -11.05
C ALA A 379 28.06 -4.84 -10.43
N ASP A 380 27.73 -6.11 -10.37
CA ASP A 380 28.61 -7.15 -9.85
C ASP A 380 29.71 -7.54 -10.84
N LEU A 381 29.38 -7.46 -12.14
CA LEU A 381 30.26 -7.84 -13.23
C LEU A 381 30.37 -6.75 -14.29
N ALA A 382 31.55 -6.63 -14.92
CA ALA A 382 31.71 -5.95 -16.20
C ALA A 382 32.01 -6.98 -17.31
N LEU A 383 31.30 -6.83 -18.44
CA LEU A 383 31.67 -7.46 -19.72
C LEU A 383 32.45 -6.44 -20.52
N ILE A 384 33.61 -6.84 -21.01
CA ILE A 384 34.55 -5.93 -21.66
C ILE A 384 34.82 -6.43 -23.08
N TRP A 385 34.60 -5.55 -24.04
CA TRP A 385 35.03 -5.66 -25.41
C TRP A 385 36.07 -4.58 -25.70
N GLY A 386 37.30 -4.97 -25.91
CA GLY A 386 38.37 -4.18 -26.48
C GLY A 386 38.66 -4.61 -27.92
N GLU A 387 39.69 -4.04 -28.54
CA GLU A 387 40.13 -4.42 -29.89
C GLU A 387 40.62 -5.86 -29.94
N ASP A 388 41.32 -6.34 -28.88
CA ASP A 388 41.80 -7.70 -28.77
C ASP A 388 40.67 -8.71 -28.65
N GLU A 389 39.65 -8.41 -27.86
CA GLU A 389 38.44 -9.24 -27.72
C GLU A 389 37.67 -9.33 -29.02
N VAL A 390 37.52 -8.22 -29.74
CA VAL A 390 36.86 -8.21 -31.06
C VAL A 390 37.64 -9.06 -32.06
N ALA A 391 38.96 -8.89 -32.11
CA ALA A 391 39.83 -9.64 -33.05
C ALA A 391 39.84 -11.15 -32.79
N SER A 392 39.72 -11.58 -31.54
CA SER A 392 39.74 -12.97 -31.12
C SER A 392 38.34 -13.61 -30.99
N GLY A 393 37.26 -12.85 -31.21
CA GLY A 393 35.87 -13.34 -30.99
C GLY A 393 35.58 -13.70 -29.54
N SER A 394 36.20 -13.00 -28.61
CA SER A 394 36.07 -13.25 -27.17
C SER A 394 35.47 -12.06 -26.41
N VAL A 395 35.23 -12.24 -25.12
CA VAL A 395 34.77 -11.20 -24.17
C VAL A 395 35.44 -11.45 -22.83
N THR A 396 35.81 -10.37 -22.16
CA THR A 396 36.40 -10.45 -20.83
C THR A 396 35.34 -10.18 -19.75
N LEU A 397 35.12 -11.14 -18.85
CA LEU A 397 34.29 -11.04 -17.67
C LEU A 397 35.14 -10.56 -16.49
N LYS A 398 34.84 -9.38 -15.98
CA LYS A 398 35.58 -8.78 -14.88
C LYS A 398 34.66 -8.59 -13.68
N PRO A 399 34.86 -9.27 -12.56
CA PRO A 399 34.19 -9.01 -11.31
C PRO A 399 34.49 -7.57 -10.84
N LEU A 400 33.47 -6.84 -10.47
CA LEU A 400 33.55 -5.48 -9.90
C LEU A 400 33.39 -5.50 -8.39
N ARG A 401 32.78 -6.56 -7.85
CA ARG A 401 32.51 -6.77 -6.43
C ARG A 401 33.01 -8.14 -6.00
N ASP A 402 33.44 -8.24 -4.75
CA ASP A 402 33.72 -9.51 -4.12
C ASP A 402 32.39 -10.16 -3.72
N ALA A 403 32.22 -11.44 -3.97
CA ALA A 403 31.06 -12.19 -3.51
C ALA A 403 31.44 -12.95 -2.23
N ASP A 404 30.67 -12.76 -1.16
CA ASP A 404 30.85 -13.42 0.14
C ASP A 404 32.28 -13.32 0.71
N GLY A 405 33.00 -12.21 0.40
CA GLY A 405 34.37 -12.01 0.81
C GLY A 405 35.41 -12.75 -0.03
N VAL A 406 34.97 -13.45 -1.09
CA VAL A 406 35.89 -14.16 -2.03
C VAL A 406 36.14 -13.28 -3.24
N ARG A 407 37.44 -12.99 -3.48
CA ARG A 407 37.85 -12.24 -4.66
C ARG A 407 37.78 -13.15 -5.89
N ARG A 408 36.93 -12.79 -6.84
CA ARG A 408 36.81 -13.48 -8.13
C ARG A 408 37.84 -12.96 -9.11
N GLU A 409 38.39 -13.88 -9.95
CA GLU A 409 39.36 -13.49 -10.97
C GLU A 409 38.70 -13.10 -12.30
N GLN A 410 39.33 -12.15 -12.99
CA GLN A 410 38.96 -11.80 -14.35
C GLN A 410 39.24 -12.96 -15.29
N ARG A 411 38.33 -13.26 -16.21
CA ARG A 411 38.51 -14.33 -17.22
C ARG A 411 38.03 -13.86 -18.59
N THR A 412 38.69 -14.33 -19.63
CA THR A 412 38.29 -14.10 -21.02
C THR A 412 37.75 -15.40 -21.59
N VAL A 413 36.59 -15.34 -22.23
CA VAL A 413 35.90 -16.50 -22.80
C VAL A 413 35.47 -16.22 -24.24
N PRO A 414 35.34 -17.24 -25.11
CA PRO A 414 34.71 -17.08 -26.42
C PRO A 414 33.27 -16.51 -26.28
N VAL A 415 32.85 -15.66 -27.21
CA VAL A 415 31.48 -15.07 -27.18
C VAL A 415 30.40 -16.16 -27.19
N GLU A 416 30.67 -17.30 -27.86
CA GLU A 416 29.77 -18.47 -27.91
C GLU A 416 29.53 -19.12 -26.53
N GLN A 417 30.45 -18.93 -25.57
CA GLN A 417 30.35 -19.44 -24.20
C GLN A 417 29.88 -18.34 -23.19
N LEU A 418 29.59 -17.16 -23.69
CA LEU A 418 29.31 -16.01 -22.83
C LEU A 418 28.09 -16.25 -21.91
N GLN A 419 26.97 -16.78 -22.43
CA GLN A 419 25.77 -17.04 -21.65
C GLN A 419 26.09 -17.99 -20.47
N VAL A 420 26.59 -19.16 -20.72
CA VAL A 420 26.91 -20.16 -19.67
C VAL A 420 27.91 -19.61 -18.66
N SER A 421 28.91 -18.87 -19.14
CA SER A 421 29.91 -18.23 -18.28
C SER A 421 29.33 -17.12 -17.41
N LEU A 422 28.35 -16.38 -17.93
CA LEU A 422 27.70 -15.32 -17.21
C LEU A 422 26.71 -15.86 -16.17
N GLU A 423 25.91 -16.87 -16.53
CA GLU A 423 25.03 -17.60 -15.62
C GLU A 423 25.79 -18.13 -14.41
N ALA A 424 26.89 -18.82 -14.63
CA ALA A 424 27.75 -19.33 -13.57
C ALA A 424 28.34 -18.20 -12.70
N ALA A 425 28.72 -17.06 -13.31
CA ALA A 425 29.27 -15.93 -12.58
C ALA A 425 28.23 -15.19 -11.74
N LEU A 426 26.96 -15.14 -12.18
CA LEU A 426 25.87 -14.48 -11.45
C LEU A 426 25.25 -15.41 -10.39
N ALA A 427 25.20 -16.69 -10.62
CA ALA A 427 24.67 -17.66 -9.65
C ALA A 427 25.53 -17.75 -8.35
N GLY A 428 26.75 -17.21 -8.36
CA GLY A 428 27.72 -17.48 -7.31
C GLY A 428 28.08 -18.97 -7.32
N ASP A 429 29.35 -19.36 -7.21
CA ASP A 429 29.76 -20.77 -7.12
C ASP A 429 29.08 -21.47 -5.91
N SER A 430 27.78 -21.78 -6.03
CA SER A 430 27.08 -22.69 -5.11
C SER A 430 27.32 -24.16 -5.47
N HIS A 431 28.25 -24.45 -6.41
CA HIS A 431 28.66 -25.79 -6.77
C HIS A 431 30.20 -25.89 -6.82
N GLN A 432 30.83 -25.88 -5.66
CA GLN A 432 32.07 -26.66 -5.42
C GLN A 432 31.82 -27.45 -4.13
N GLU A 433 31.59 -28.70 -4.33
CA GLU A 433 31.84 -29.88 -3.51
C GLU A 433 30.64 -30.84 -3.53
N GLU A 434 30.66 -31.78 -4.48
CA GLU A 434 30.48 -33.21 -4.26
C GLU A 434 31.62 -33.99 -4.94
#